data_09e1ead7450ac5c5ca72af77bd341e91
#
_entry.id   09e1ead7450ac5c5ca72af77bd341e91
#
_cell.length_a   1.000
_cell.length_b   1.000
_cell.length_c   1.000
_cell.angle_alpha   90.00
_cell.angle_beta   90.00
_cell.angle_gamma   90.00
#
_symmetry.space_group_name_H-M   'P 1'
#
loop_
_entity.id
_entity.type
_entity.pdbx_description
1 polymer ?
#
loop_
_entity_poly.entity_id
_entity_poly.type
_entity_poly.pdbx_seq_one_letter_code
_entity_poly.pdbx_strand_id
1 'polypeptide(L)'
;MKASRSFHRIWKERDSAQPRLLETILYKDNFNRAYKRVKANKGAPGIDGMTIEEALPYLKEHQQEITDRIYRGKYTPSPVRRVEIPKPDGGVRKLGIPTVIDRTLQQAITQQLVPIYELLFAEGSYGYRPNRSAKDAILKVKEYAEQGYTFAVVLDLSKYFDTLNHEILINILRKNVKDERVVQLIKRYLKSGVMENGVVIDTEEGSPQGGNLSPLLANIYLNEFDQEYLKRGVPCIRYADDIVLLAKSKRASERLLESSTKYLEERLKLTVNREKSRTVSVFAIRNFKFLGFAFGRNGKGIYVRVHPKSWKKFKSRLKELSSRKRCQSIKPSLEKIKVYARGWLNYYGIASMKNNIDDINGWLYHRIRMCIWKQWKKPRTKYKNLVKLGIPEHYAATIANSRRKYWYISNNKAVIWALNKERLINSGFYDLATAYQSVHVNY
;
A
#
# COMPACT_ATOMS: atom_id res chain seq x y z
N MET A 1 8.25 -25.59 -25.82
CA MET A 1 8.29 -24.99 -27.17
C MET A 1 7.03 -24.22 -27.61
N LYS A 2 5.81 -24.56 -27.18
CA LYS A 2 4.59 -23.80 -27.58
C LYS A 2 4.44 -22.42 -26.92
N ALA A 3 4.91 -22.22 -25.70
CA ALA A 3 4.86 -20.93 -25.01
C ALA A 3 5.74 -19.84 -25.65
N SER A 4 6.91 -20.20 -26.17
CA SER A 4 7.84 -19.28 -26.84
C SER A 4 7.27 -18.70 -28.16
N ARG A 5 6.53 -19.51 -28.92
CA ARG A 5 5.91 -19.05 -30.17
C ARG A 5 4.73 -18.11 -29.97
N SER A 6 3.96 -18.30 -28.91
CA SER A 6 2.86 -17.39 -28.51
C SER A 6 3.40 -16.01 -28.09
N PHE A 7 4.49 -15.98 -27.30
CA PHE A 7 5.15 -14.73 -26.91
C PHE A 7 5.70 -13.95 -28.10
N HIS A 8 6.34 -14.63 -29.06
CA HIS A 8 6.94 -13.97 -30.24
C HIS A 8 5.87 -13.38 -31.19
N ARG A 9 4.71 -14.03 -31.29
CA ARG A 9 3.58 -13.54 -32.10
C ARG A 9 2.93 -12.31 -31.46
N ILE A 10 2.74 -12.32 -30.14
CA ILE A 10 2.26 -11.18 -29.35
C ILE A 10 3.23 -9.99 -29.46
N TRP A 11 4.53 -10.23 -29.51
CA TRP A 11 5.54 -9.20 -29.70
C TRP A 11 5.46 -8.54 -31.09
N LYS A 12 5.38 -9.32 -32.17
CA LYS A 12 5.25 -8.79 -33.56
C LYS A 12 3.98 -7.98 -33.75
N GLU A 13 2.85 -8.44 -33.24
CA GLU A 13 1.57 -7.72 -33.30
C GLU A 13 1.58 -6.41 -32.49
N ARG A 14 2.32 -6.36 -31.39
CA ARG A 14 2.48 -5.14 -30.58
C ARG A 14 3.47 -4.15 -31.15
N ASP A 15 4.54 -4.60 -31.76
CA ASP A 15 5.53 -3.72 -32.40
C ASP A 15 4.92 -3.03 -33.65
N SER A 16 4.03 -3.69 -34.34
CA SER A 16 3.26 -3.09 -35.45
C SER A 16 2.19 -2.11 -34.99
N ALA A 17 1.68 -2.23 -33.74
CA ALA A 17 0.65 -1.33 -33.17
C ALA A 17 1.24 -0.08 -32.47
N GLN A 18 2.54 -0.09 -32.12
CA GLN A 18 3.18 1.04 -31.42
C GLN A 18 3.11 2.40 -32.16
N PRO A 19 3.25 2.49 -33.50
CA PRO A 19 3.08 3.75 -34.21
C PRO A 19 1.65 4.32 -34.15
N ARG A 20 0.67 3.49 -33.82
CA ARG A 20 -0.75 3.85 -33.64
C ARG A 20 -1.24 3.65 -32.21
N LEU A 21 -0.36 3.91 -31.25
CA LEU A 21 -0.68 3.68 -29.83
C LEU A 21 -1.81 4.59 -29.35
N LEU A 22 -1.87 5.83 -29.86
CA LEU A 22 -2.92 6.76 -29.52
C LEU A 22 -4.32 6.24 -29.91
N GLU A 23 -4.46 5.64 -31.09
CA GLU A 23 -5.69 5.01 -31.56
C GLU A 23 -6.13 3.88 -30.62
N THR A 24 -5.16 3.06 -30.19
CA THR A 24 -5.42 1.96 -29.26
C THR A 24 -5.85 2.48 -27.87
N ILE A 25 -5.25 3.59 -27.40
CA ILE A 25 -5.61 4.23 -26.16
C ILE A 25 -7.05 4.73 -26.21
N LEU A 26 -7.43 5.41 -27.30
CA LEU A 26 -8.74 6.02 -27.47
C LEU A 26 -9.81 5.05 -27.98
N TYR A 27 -9.42 3.81 -28.30
CA TYR A 27 -10.38 2.80 -28.74
C TYR A 27 -11.48 2.58 -27.70
N LYS A 28 -12.72 2.47 -28.16
CA LYS A 28 -13.94 2.44 -27.34
C LYS A 28 -13.86 1.44 -26.17
N ASP A 29 -13.39 0.22 -26.44
CA ASP A 29 -13.33 -0.83 -25.40
C ASP A 29 -12.27 -0.53 -24.34
N ASN A 30 -11.12 0.03 -24.74
CA ASN A 30 -10.09 0.45 -23.79
C ASN A 30 -10.59 1.58 -22.91
N PHE A 31 -11.26 2.56 -23.51
CA PHE A 31 -11.82 3.72 -22.80
C PHE A 31 -12.93 3.29 -21.83
N ASN A 32 -13.83 2.40 -22.23
CA ASN A 32 -14.86 1.84 -21.37
C ASN A 32 -14.27 1.07 -20.17
N ARG A 33 -13.22 0.27 -20.39
CA ARG A 33 -12.51 -0.42 -19.29
C ARG A 33 -11.86 0.59 -18.34
N ALA A 34 -11.29 1.64 -18.87
CA ALA A 34 -10.67 2.71 -18.08
C ALA A 34 -11.73 3.40 -17.18
N TYR A 35 -12.85 3.80 -17.74
CA TYR A 35 -13.95 4.39 -16.97
C TYR A 35 -14.47 3.43 -15.87
N LYS A 36 -14.69 2.14 -16.18
CA LYS A 36 -15.12 1.15 -15.20
C LYS A 36 -14.16 1.04 -14.02
N ARG A 37 -12.85 1.10 -14.26
CA ARG A 37 -11.82 1.09 -13.20
C ARG A 37 -11.86 2.36 -12.36
N VAL A 38 -11.97 3.53 -12.99
CA VAL A 38 -12.10 4.80 -12.27
C VAL A 38 -13.37 4.82 -11.41
N LYS A 39 -14.50 4.34 -11.95
CA LYS A 39 -15.76 4.19 -11.22
C LYS A 39 -15.64 3.28 -10.00
N ALA A 40 -14.97 2.15 -10.14
CA ALA A 40 -14.78 1.19 -9.03
C ALA A 40 -13.99 1.79 -7.85
N ASN A 41 -13.11 2.75 -8.09
CA ASN A 41 -12.32 3.42 -7.06
C ASN A 41 -13.10 4.46 -6.24
N LYS A 42 -14.30 4.85 -6.66
CA LYS A 42 -15.19 5.82 -5.95
C LYS A 42 -14.46 7.09 -5.50
N GLY A 43 -13.57 7.62 -6.33
CA GLY A 43 -12.73 8.76 -5.98
C GLY A 43 -13.53 10.07 -5.94
N ALA A 44 -13.06 11.04 -5.16
CA ALA A 44 -13.66 12.38 -5.06
C ALA A 44 -13.60 13.16 -6.39
N PRO A 45 -14.47 14.14 -6.63
CA PRO A 45 -14.45 15.01 -7.82
C PRO A 45 -13.17 15.86 -7.90
N GLY A 46 -12.80 16.24 -9.13
CA GLY A 46 -11.69 17.15 -9.41
C GLY A 46 -12.02 18.61 -9.11
N ILE A 47 -11.39 19.52 -9.87
CA ILE A 47 -11.64 20.98 -9.77
C ILE A 47 -12.99 21.38 -10.35
N ASP A 48 -13.50 20.58 -11.29
CA ASP A 48 -14.78 20.76 -11.99
C ASP A 48 -16.00 20.40 -11.14
N GLY A 49 -15.78 19.79 -9.97
CA GLY A 49 -16.84 19.29 -9.10
C GLY A 49 -17.60 18.08 -9.65
N MET A 50 -17.31 17.62 -10.87
CA MET A 50 -18.01 16.53 -11.53
C MET A 50 -17.84 15.21 -10.78
N THR A 51 -18.95 14.58 -10.43
CA THR A 51 -18.98 13.26 -9.79
C THR A 51 -18.75 12.14 -10.81
N ILE A 52 -18.50 10.93 -10.31
CA ILE A 52 -18.31 9.75 -11.19
C ILE A 52 -19.61 9.41 -11.93
N GLU A 53 -20.76 9.62 -11.30
CA GLU A 53 -22.08 9.36 -11.86
C GLU A 53 -22.39 10.31 -13.02
N GLU A 54 -22.06 11.59 -12.88
CA GLU A 54 -22.24 12.63 -13.91
C GLU A 54 -21.26 12.49 -15.07
N ALA A 55 -20.08 11.92 -14.83
CA ALA A 55 -19.06 11.77 -15.86
C ALA A 55 -19.48 10.82 -17.01
N LEU A 56 -20.34 9.82 -16.77
CA LEU A 56 -20.75 8.90 -17.84
C LEU A 56 -21.67 9.54 -18.88
N PRO A 57 -22.74 10.27 -18.51
CA PRO A 57 -23.53 11.04 -19.46
C PRO A 57 -22.65 12.03 -20.24
N TYR A 58 -21.83 12.79 -19.54
CA TYR A 58 -20.91 13.76 -20.14
C TYR A 58 -19.97 13.12 -21.18
N LEU A 59 -19.33 11.99 -20.83
CA LEU A 59 -18.47 11.27 -21.77
C LEU A 59 -19.21 10.75 -23.00
N LYS A 60 -20.47 10.31 -22.85
CA LYS A 60 -21.28 9.85 -23.99
C LYS A 60 -21.59 10.99 -24.98
N GLU A 61 -21.85 12.17 -24.47
CA GLU A 61 -22.18 13.35 -25.26
C GLU A 61 -20.94 13.95 -25.91
N HIS A 62 -19.82 14.09 -25.17
CA HIS A 62 -18.63 14.82 -25.59
C HIS A 62 -17.46 13.93 -26.04
N GLN A 63 -17.61 12.59 -26.12
CA GLN A 63 -16.53 11.67 -26.45
C GLN A 63 -15.86 12.04 -27.77
N GLN A 64 -16.63 12.35 -28.80
CA GLN A 64 -16.09 12.67 -30.12
C GLN A 64 -15.25 13.96 -30.06
N GLU A 65 -15.76 15.00 -29.42
CA GLU A 65 -15.05 16.27 -29.27
C GLU A 65 -13.72 16.09 -28.50
N ILE A 66 -13.76 15.37 -27.37
CA ILE A 66 -12.57 15.07 -26.58
C ILE A 66 -11.54 14.31 -27.41
N THR A 67 -11.98 13.30 -28.14
CA THR A 67 -11.13 12.46 -28.99
C THR A 67 -10.51 13.30 -30.12
N ASP A 68 -11.27 14.13 -30.79
CA ASP A 68 -10.79 15.01 -31.85
C ASP A 68 -9.78 16.04 -31.35
N ARG A 69 -10.02 16.61 -30.17
CA ARG A 69 -9.05 17.52 -29.50
C ARG A 69 -7.75 16.82 -29.16
N ILE A 70 -7.80 15.55 -28.75
CA ILE A 70 -6.61 14.75 -28.46
C ILE A 70 -5.84 14.46 -29.75
N TYR A 71 -6.51 14.01 -30.82
CA TYR A 71 -5.87 13.73 -32.12
C TYR A 71 -5.20 14.96 -32.72
N ARG A 72 -5.86 16.13 -32.62
CA ARG A 72 -5.32 17.42 -33.10
C ARG A 72 -4.22 17.97 -32.16
N GLY A 73 -3.90 17.29 -31.07
CA GLY A 73 -2.94 17.78 -30.09
C GLY A 73 -3.39 19.03 -29.34
N LYS A 74 -4.69 19.34 -29.29
CA LYS A 74 -5.27 20.52 -28.64
C LYS A 74 -5.92 20.22 -27.28
N TYR A 75 -5.90 18.96 -26.83
CA TYR A 75 -6.43 18.60 -25.52
C TYR A 75 -5.51 19.15 -24.43
N THR A 76 -6.06 19.96 -23.54
CA THR A 76 -5.38 20.50 -22.36
C THR A 76 -5.98 19.85 -21.12
N PRO A 77 -5.20 19.03 -20.36
CA PRO A 77 -5.66 18.49 -19.09
C PRO A 77 -5.98 19.60 -18.09
N SER A 78 -6.98 19.37 -17.26
CA SER A 78 -7.31 20.28 -16.18
C SER A 78 -6.29 20.26 -15.06
N PRO A 79 -6.04 21.37 -14.35
CA PRO A 79 -5.24 21.36 -13.14
C PRO A 79 -5.79 20.39 -12.10
N VAL A 80 -4.93 19.78 -11.28
CA VAL A 80 -5.39 18.88 -10.23
C VAL A 80 -5.81 19.66 -8.99
N ARG A 81 -6.90 19.24 -8.34
CA ARG A 81 -7.36 19.82 -7.08
C ARG A 81 -6.46 19.35 -5.93
N ARG A 82 -5.83 20.29 -5.24
CA ARG A 82 -4.98 20.01 -4.07
C ARG A 82 -5.81 19.57 -2.87
N VAL A 83 -5.39 18.49 -2.21
CA VAL A 83 -5.93 18.03 -0.93
C VAL A 83 -4.77 17.65 -0.02
N GLU A 84 -4.83 18.12 1.22
CA GLU A 84 -3.83 17.82 2.22
C GLU A 84 -4.28 16.71 3.17
N ILE A 85 -3.45 15.68 3.34
CA ILE A 85 -3.72 14.57 4.25
C ILE A 85 -2.62 14.54 5.33
N PRO A 86 -2.97 14.59 6.63
CA PRO A 86 -1.99 14.53 7.71
C PRO A 86 -1.26 13.19 7.72
N LYS A 87 0.07 13.23 7.87
CA LYS A 87 0.91 12.03 8.05
C LYS A 87 0.87 11.57 9.50
N PRO A 88 1.00 10.25 9.76
CA PRO A 88 1.00 9.70 11.14
C PRO A 88 2.20 10.14 12.00
N ASP A 89 3.28 10.57 11.37
CA ASP A 89 4.54 11.01 11.98
C ASP A 89 4.67 12.54 12.07
N GLY A 90 3.60 13.26 11.79
CA GLY A 90 3.57 14.71 11.62
C GLY A 90 3.84 15.14 10.19
N GLY A 91 3.49 16.37 9.86
CA GLY A 91 3.56 16.89 8.50
C GLY A 91 2.35 16.51 7.65
N VAL A 92 2.39 16.91 6.37
CA VAL A 92 1.26 16.81 5.45
C VAL A 92 1.70 16.09 4.16
N ARG A 93 0.80 15.29 3.61
CA ARG A 93 0.94 14.73 2.25
C ARG A 93 0.00 15.52 1.35
N LYS A 94 0.57 16.15 0.34
CA LYS A 94 -0.16 16.90 -0.67
C LYS A 94 -0.59 15.97 -1.79
N LEU A 95 -1.90 15.71 -1.93
CA LEU A 95 -2.48 14.94 -3.03
C LEU A 95 -3.03 15.87 -4.09
N GLY A 96 -2.95 15.48 -5.36
CA GLY A 96 -3.63 16.13 -6.47
C GLY A 96 -4.74 15.25 -7.01
N ILE A 97 -5.97 15.73 -7.02
CA ILE A 97 -7.12 14.98 -7.54
C ILE A 97 -7.46 15.52 -8.94
N PRO A 98 -7.16 14.76 -10.02
CA PRO A 98 -7.56 15.13 -11.37
C PRO A 98 -9.09 15.04 -11.55
N THR A 99 -9.63 15.67 -12.59
CA THR A 99 -11.04 15.50 -13.00
C THR A 99 -11.34 14.03 -13.32
N VAL A 100 -12.61 13.63 -13.28
CA VAL A 100 -12.99 12.23 -13.62
C VAL A 100 -12.63 11.91 -15.06
N ILE A 101 -12.75 12.88 -15.96
CA ILE A 101 -12.38 12.74 -17.37
C ILE A 101 -10.90 12.50 -17.53
N ASP A 102 -10.05 13.34 -16.89
CA ASP A 102 -8.60 13.19 -16.94
C ASP A 102 -8.15 11.87 -16.30
N ARG A 103 -8.75 11.45 -15.18
CA ARG A 103 -8.48 10.13 -14.58
C ARG A 103 -8.81 8.99 -15.55
N THR A 104 -9.90 9.12 -16.31
CA THR A 104 -10.30 8.09 -17.28
C THR A 104 -9.30 8.02 -18.44
N LEU A 105 -8.88 9.15 -18.97
CA LEU A 105 -7.83 9.22 -20.01
C LEU A 105 -6.48 8.70 -19.50
N GLN A 106 -6.04 9.13 -18.33
CA GLN A 106 -4.82 8.61 -17.68
C GLN A 106 -4.88 7.10 -17.48
N GLN A 107 -6.04 6.58 -17.07
CA GLN A 107 -6.24 5.14 -16.93
C GLN A 107 -6.20 4.42 -18.27
N ALA A 108 -6.77 5.01 -19.32
CA ALA A 108 -6.71 4.44 -20.68
C ALA A 108 -5.26 4.38 -21.22
N ILE A 109 -4.47 5.44 -20.97
CA ILE A 109 -3.02 5.47 -21.30
C ILE A 109 -2.29 4.37 -20.50
N THR A 110 -2.50 4.30 -19.20
CA THR A 110 -1.86 3.33 -18.30
C THR A 110 -2.11 1.90 -18.76
N GLN A 111 -3.33 1.55 -19.17
CA GLN A 111 -3.69 0.21 -19.62
C GLN A 111 -2.92 -0.24 -20.86
N GLN A 112 -2.54 0.69 -21.73
CA GLN A 112 -1.77 0.38 -22.94
C GLN A 112 -0.26 0.43 -22.72
N LEU A 113 0.23 1.27 -21.80
CA LEU A 113 1.64 1.37 -21.49
C LEU A 113 2.13 0.25 -20.56
N VAL A 114 1.31 -0.19 -19.59
CA VAL A 114 1.71 -1.25 -18.63
C VAL A 114 2.24 -2.51 -19.35
N PRO A 115 1.57 -3.07 -20.36
CA PRO A 115 2.09 -4.25 -21.05
C PRO A 115 3.43 -4.04 -21.74
N ILE A 116 3.73 -2.82 -22.18
CA ILE A 116 5.02 -2.46 -22.82
C ILE A 116 6.12 -2.44 -21.76
N TYR A 117 5.89 -1.73 -20.67
CA TYR A 117 6.90 -1.52 -19.63
C TYR A 117 7.08 -2.71 -18.69
N GLU A 118 6.06 -3.56 -18.53
CA GLU A 118 6.18 -4.78 -17.70
C GLU A 118 7.30 -5.71 -18.18
N LEU A 119 7.58 -5.71 -19.47
CA LEU A 119 8.67 -6.47 -20.07
C LEU A 119 10.05 -5.82 -19.89
N LEU A 120 10.07 -4.53 -19.59
CA LEU A 120 11.29 -3.72 -19.45
C LEU A 120 11.70 -3.50 -17.99
N PHE A 121 10.76 -3.70 -17.07
CA PHE A 121 11.04 -3.50 -15.64
C PHE A 121 11.95 -4.59 -15.09
N ALA A 122 12.94 -4.17 -14.30
CA ALA A 122 13.81 -5.10 -13.59
C ALA A 122 13.01 -6.04 -12.66
N GLU A 123 13.50 -7.27 -12.49
CA GLU A 123 12.86 -8.28 -11.63
C GLU A 123 12.74 -7.83 -10.17
N GLY A 124 13.69 -7.05 -9.69
CA GLY A 124 13.72 -6.51 -8.32
C GLY A 124 12.70 -5.40 -8.05
N SER A 125 11.95 -4.92 -9.05
CA SER A 125 10.89 -3.93 -8.91
C SER A 125 9.54 -4.58 -8.67
N TYR A 126 8.87 -4.24 -7.55
CA TYR A 126 7.62 -4.88 -7.11
C TYR A 126 6.42 -3.92 -6.99
N GLY A 127 6.64 -2.66 -6.65
CA GLY A 127 5.57 -1.69 -6.41
C GLY A 127 4.82 -1.30 -7.68
N TYR A 128 3.49 -1.16 -7.60
CA TYR A 128 2.61 -0.73 -8.69
C TYR A 128 2.67 -1.58 -9.97
N ARG A 129 3.09 -2.84 -9.85
CA ARG A 129 3.16 -3.79 -10.96
C ARG A 129 2.09 -4.87 -10.83
N PRO A 130 1.49 -5.33 -11.95
CA PRO A 130 0.54 -6.44 -11.91
C PRO A 130 1.22 -7.73 -11.41
N ASN A 131 0.48 -8.53 -10.64
CA ASN A 131 0.91 -9.83 -10.13
C ASN A 131 2.18 -9.80 -9.26
N ARG A 132 2.56 -8.63 -8.73
CA ARG A 132 3.67 -8.47 -7.79
C ARG A 132 3.18 -7.80 -6.50
N SER A 133 3.71 -8.22 -5.38
CA SER A 133 3.27 -7.77 -4.06
C SER A 133 4.43 -7.35 -3.15
N ALA A 134 4.12 -6.65 -2.08
CA ALA A 134 5.08 -6.35 -1.02
C ALA A 134 5.63 -7.63 -0.35
N LYS A 135 4.84 -8.71 -0.31
CA LYS A 135 5.27 -10.00 0.22
C LYS A 135 6.39 -10.60 -0.62
N ASP A 136 6.26 -10.55 -1.96
CA ASP A 136 7.27 -11.08 -2.87
C ASP A 136 8.59 -10.31 -2.72
N ALA A 137 8.52 -8.98 -2.55
CA ALA A 137 9.69 -8.16 -2.27
C ALA A 137 10.39 -8.58 -0.96
N ILE A 138 9.63 -8.84 0.10
CA ILE A 138 10.18 -9.29 1.39
C ILE A 138 10.77 -10.69 1.30
N LEU A 139 10.13 -11.61 0.60
CA LEU A 139 10.66 -12.97 0.39
C LEU A 139 11.94 -12.93 -0.44
N LYS A 140 12.03 -12.03 -1.42
CA LYS A 140 13.27 -11.86 -2.20
C LYS A 140 14.42 -11.28 -1.37
N VAL A 141 14.15 -10.35 -0.44
CA VAL A 141 15.17 -9.89 0.53
C VAL A 141 15.64 -11.05 1.41
N LYS A 142 14.72 -11.91 1.88
CA LYS A 142 15.06 -13.11 2.66
C LYS A 142 15.97 -14.04 1.87
N GLU A 143 15.62 -14.35 0.62
CA GLU A 143 16.40 -15.20 -0.29
C GLU A 143 17.84 -14.69 -0.45
N TYR A 144 18.02 -13.38 -0.72
CA TYR A 144 19.36 -12.78 -0.80
C TYR A 144 20.12 -12.82 0.54
N ALA A 145 19.41 -12.61 1.66
CA ALA A 145 20.05 -12.71 2.98
C ALA A 145 20.54 -14.13 3.26
N GLU A 146 19.83 -15.18 2.81
CA GLU A 146 20.25 -16.59 2.87
C GLU A 146 21.49 -16.86 2.01
N GLN A 147 21.66 -16.12 0.90
CA GLN A 147 22.85 -16.14 0.04
C GLN A 147 24.03 -15.33 0.61
N GLY A 148 23.90 -14.79 1.83
CA GLY A 148 24.95 -14.04 2.51
C GLY A 148 24.92 -12.53 2.31
N TYR A 149 23.92 -11.97 1.61
CA TYR A 149 23.73 -10.53 1.49
C TYR A 149 23.05 -9.97 2.75
N THR A 150 23.83 -9.78 3.82
CA THR A 150 23.31 -9.46 5.16
C THR A 150 23.38 -7.98 5.52
N PHE A 151 23.92 -7.13 4.64
CA PHE A 151 23.96 -5.69 4.79
C PHE A 151 23.06 -5.03 3.75
N ALA A 152 22.23 -4.11 4.20
CA ALA A 152 21.30 -3.36 3.36
C ALA A 152 21.66 -1.88 3.30
N VAL A 153 21.54 -1.30 2.12
CA VAL A 153 21.44 0.14 1.92
C VAL A 153 19.95 0.44 1.77
N VAL A 154 19.39 1.16 2.73
CA VAL A 154 18.01 1.65 2.66
C VAL A 154 18.07 3.08 2.16
N LEU A 155 17.44 3.36 1.02
CA LEU A 155 17.37 4.69 0.41
C LEU A 155 15.95 5.24 0.58
N ASP A 156 15.84 6.48 1.05
CA ASP A 156 14.60 7.24 1.16
C ASP A 156 14.69 8.47 0.26
N LEU A 157 13.77 8.60 -0.69
CA LEU A 157 13.73 9.74 -1.61
C LEU A 157 12.88 10.87 -1.03
N SER A 158 13.42 12.08 -1.05
CA SER A 158 12.68 13.25 -0.58
C SER A 158 11.66 13.68 -1.60
N LYS A 159 10.37 13.66 -1.24
CA LYS A 159 9.27 14.17 -2.09
C LYS A 159 9.31 13.62 -3.52
N TYR A 160 9.63 12.34 -3.69
CA TYR A 160 9.88 11.70 -4.98
C TYR A 160 8.91 12.09 -6.10
N PHE A 161 7.61 12.05 -5.84
CA PHE A 161 6.59 12.42 -6.83
C PHE A 161 6.58 13.92 -7.17
N ASP A 162 7.04 14.77 -6.27
CA ASP A 162 7.03 16.22 -6.45
C ASP A 162 8.31 16.74 -7.14
N THR A 163 9.35 15.89 -7.28
CA THR A 163 10.68 16.27 -7.82
C THR A 163 11.08 15.50 -9.08
N LEU A 164 10.15 14.78 -9.70
CA LEU A 164 10.40 14.09 -10.96
C LEU A 164 10.72 15.09 -12.07
N ASN A 165 11.91 15.00 -12.67
CA ASN A 165 12.29 15.87 -13.77
C ASN A 165 11.54 15.46 -15.05
N HIS A 166 10.74 16.39 -15.60
CA HIS A 166 9.90 16.14 -16.76
C HIS A 166 10.70 15.80 -18.01
N GLU A 167 11.82 16.46 -18.27
CA GLU A 167 12.63 16.23 -19.48
C GLU A 167 13.27 14.84 -19.46
N ILE A 168 13.85 14.45 -18.32
CA ILE A 168 14.41 13.11 -18.15
C ILE A 168 13.33 12.05 -18.37
N LEU A 169 12.13 12.22 -17.75
CA LEU A 169 11.03 11.28 -17.91
C LEU A 169 10.57 11.18 -19.37
N ILE A 170 10.40 12.30 -20.06
CA ILE A 170 10.00 12.34 -21.48
C ILE A 170 11.05 11.67 -22.36
N ASN A 171 12.33 11.87 -22.09
CA ASN A 171 13.42 11.21 -22.82
C ASN A 171 13.41 9.68 -22.58
N ILE A 172 13.14 9.24 -21.35
CA ILE A 172 12.98 7.80 -21.04
C ILE A 172 11.77 7.22 -21.79
N LEU A 173 10.63 7.93 -21.81
CA LEU A 173 9.44 7.49 -22.52
C LEU A 173 9.69 7.33 -24.01
N ARG A 174 10.37 8.26 -24.66
CA ARG A 174 10.72 8.22 -26.09
C ARG A 174 11.59 7.03 -26.50
N LYS A 175 12.36 6.46 -25.58
CA LYS A 175 13.14 5.24 -25.86
C LYS A 175 12.23 4.07 -26.25
N ASN A 176 11.05 3.97 -25.64
CA ASN A 176 10.19 2.78 -25.72
C ASN A 176 8.79 3.05 -26.29
N VAL A 177 8.33 4.31 -26.30
CA VAL A 177 7.03 4.73 -26.85
C VAL A 177 7.27 5.39 -28.20
N LYS A 178 6.86 4.74 -29.30
CA LYS A 178 7.11 5.21 -30.67
C LYS A 178 6.12 6.28 -31.15
N ASP A 179 4.95 6.37 -30.50
CA ASP A 179 3.93 7.37 -30.85
C ASP A 179 4.17 8.67 -30.06
N GLU A 180 4.79 9.66 -30.72
CA GLU A 180 5.11 10.96 -30.11
C GLU A 180 3.86 11.70 -29.63
N ARG A 181 2.68 11.46 -30.25
CA ARG A 181 1.42 12.08 -29.80
C ARG A 181 1.06 11.67 -28.37
N VAL A 182 1.34 10.39 -28.02
CA VAL A 182 1.13 9.88 -26.65
C VAL A 182 2.13 10.50 -25.69
N VAL A 183 3.40 10.63 -26.09
CA VAL A 183 4.43 11.27 -25.27
C VAL A 183 4.10 12.74 -24.99
N GLN A 184 3.62 13.46 -26.03
CA GLN A 184 3.18 14.86 -25.87
C GLN A 184 1.93 14.99 -24.98
N LEU A 185 1.00 14.05 -25.06
CA LEU A 185 -0.15 14.00 -24.18
C LEU A 185 0.27 13.80 -22.72
N ILE A 186 1.20 12.88 -22.45
CA ILE A 186 1.77 12.68 -21.11
C ILE A 186 2.48 13.94 -20.62
N LYS A 187 3.26 14.61 -21.48
CA LYS A 187 3.92 15.87 -21.13
C LYS A 187 2.92 16.95 -20.70
N ARG A 188 1.75 17.03 -21.37
CA ARG A 188 0.68 17.96 -20.97
C ARG A 188 0.11 17.61 -19.60
N TYR A 189 -0.08 16.33 -19.29
CA TYR A 189 -0.50 15.87 -17.95
C TYR A 189 0.50 16.26 -16.86
N LEU A 190 1.79 16.17 -17.12
CA LEU A 190 2.83 16.58 -16.18
C LEU A 190 2.81 18.10 -15.93
N LYS A 191 2.45 18.89 -16.97
CA LYS A 191 2.39 20.37 -16.94
C LYS A 191 1.00 20.93 -16.60
N SER A 192 0.02 20.08 -16.27
CA SER A 192 -1.37 20.53 -16.09
C SER A 192 -1.59 21.49 -14.91
N GLY A 193 -0.61 21.66 -14.05
CA GLY A 193 -0.69 22.53 -12.87
C GLY A 193 -1.49 21.96 -11.71
N VAL A 194 -1.48 22.70 -10.63
CA VAL A 194 -2.17 22.36 -9.38
C VAL A 194 -3.02 23.56 -8.96
N MET A 195 -4.30 23.30 -8.70
CA MET A 195 -5.22 24.27 -8.12
C MET A 195 -5.11 24.25 -6.59
N GLU A 196 -4.61 25.31 -6.01
CA GLU A 196 -4.51 25.50 -4.55
C GLU A 196 -5.16 26.85 -4.19
N ASN A 197 -6.16 26.83 -3.33
CA ASN A 197 -6.91 28.01 -2.87
C ASN A 197 -7.48 28.89 -4.02
N GLY A 198 -7.93 28.28 -5.11
CA GLY A 198 -8.51 28.99 -6.26
C GLY A 198 -7.48 29.53 -7.27
N VAL A 199 -6.17 29.34 -7.02
CA VAL A 199 -5.10 29.75 -7.92
C VAL A 199 -4.47 28.53 -8.57
N VAL A 200 -4.24 28.59 -9.89
CA VAL A 200 -3.50 27.56 -10.62
C VAL A 200 -2.01 27.85 -10.52
N ILE A 201 -1.26 26.90 -10.01
CA ILE A 201 0.19 26.95 -9.92
C ILE A 201 0.75 26.00 -10.98
N ASP A 202 1.55 26.52 -11.89
CA ASP A 202 2.23 25.71 -12.90
C ASP A 202 3.22 24.74 -12.27
N THR A 203 3.39 23.57 -12.90
CA THR A 203 4.33 22.55 -12.46
C THR A 203 5.43 22.37 -13.50
N GLU A 204 6.66 22.74 -13.15
CA GLU A 204 7.84 22.52 -14.01
C GLU A 204 8.50 21.16 -13.75
N GLU A 205 8.24 20.57 -12.59
CA GLU A 205 8.72 19.27 -12.16
C GLU A 205 7.63 18.51 -11.36
N GLY A 206 7.84 17.22 -11.21
CA GLY A 206 6.94 16.36 -10.43
C GLY A 206 5.79 15.76 -11.24
N SER A 207 5.11 14.82 -10.61
CA SER A 207 3.89 14.18 -11.10
C SER A 207 2.86 14.20 -9.97
N PRO A 208 1.64 14.70 -10.18
CA PRO A 208 0.66 14.84 -9.12
C PRO A 208 0.41 13.51 -8.39
N GLN A 209 0.60 13.49 -7.07
CA GLN A 209 0.25 12.32 -6.26
C GLN A 209 -1.28 12.15 -6.25
N GLY A 210 -1.80 11.12 -6.95
CA GLY A 210 -3.23 10.82 -7.04
C GLY A 210 -3.75 10.66 -8.46
N GLY A 211 -2.97 11.00 -9.49
CA GLY A 211 -3.25 10.65 -10.87
C GLY A 211 -3.09 9.15 -11.13
N ASN A 212 -3.92 8.59 -12.00
CA ASN A 212 -3.87 7.17 -12.34
C ASN A 212 -2.59 6.77 -13.12
N LEU A 213 -1.98 7.72 -13.79
CA LEU A 213 -0.76 7.52 -14.58
C LEU A 213 0.52 7.65 -13.74
N SER A 214 0.50 8.45 -12.67
CA SER A 214 1.69 8.79 -11.86
C SER A 214 2.44 7.58 -11.29
N PRO A 215 1.80 6.50 -10.81
CA PRO A 215 2.51 5.32 -10.32
C PRO A 215 3.32 4.60 -11.42
N LEU A 216 2.79 4.54 -12.65
CA LEU A 216 3.50 3.96 -13.78
C LEU A 216 4.69 4.82 -14.19
N LEU A 217 4.50 6.14 -14.31
CA LEU A 217 5.57 7.08 -14.66
C LEU A 217 6.70 7.05 -13.62
N ALA A 218 6.36 6.97 -12.35
CA ALA A 218 7.32 6.80 -11.27
C ALA A 218 8.14 5.51 -11.43
N ASN A 219 7.51 4.39 -11.76
CA ASN A 219 8.22 3.15 -12.02
C ASN A 219 9.11 3.22 -13.26
N ILE A 220 8.64 3.85 -14.33
CA ILE A 220 9.42 4.06 -15.56
C ILE A 220 10.69 4.87 -15.27
N TYR A 221 10.56 5.93 -14.48
CA TYR A 221 11.69 6.78 -14.11
C TYR A 221 12.75 6.03 -13.30
N LEU A 222 12.36 5.33 -12.24
CA LEU A 222 13.29 4.58 -11.39
C LEU A 222 13.79 3.28 -12.03
N ASN A 223 13.20 2.82 -13.14
CA ASN A 223 13.72 1.66 -13.83
C ASN A 223 15.13 1.88 -14.40
N GLU A 224 15.52 3.12 -14.73
CA GLU A 224 16.90 3.45 -15.12
C GLU A 224 17.88 3.09 -13.98
N PHE A 225 17.49 3.39 -12.73
CA PHE A 225 18.24 3.00 -11.54
C PHE A 225 18.27 1.48 -11.35
N ASP A 226 17.12 0.83 -11.45
CA ASP A 226 17.01 -0.62 -11.28
C ASP A 226 17.88 -1.36 -12.30
N GLN A 227 17.86 -0.94 -13.56
CA GLN A 227 18.66 -1.52 -14.65
C GLN A 227 20.17 -1.29 -14.46
N GLU A 228 20.57 -0.14 -13.96
CA GLU A 228 21.97 0.15 -13.67
C GLU A 228 22.52 -0.79 -12.60
N TYR A 229 21.79 -1.00 -11.49
CA TYR A 229 22.22 -1.89 -10.42
C TYR A 229 22.10 -3.37 -10.79
N LEU A 230 21.15 -3.73 -11.63
CA LEU A 230 21.08 -5.08 -12.21
C LEU A 230 22.32 -5.38 -13.07
N LYS A 231 22.75 -4.46 -13.94
CA LYS A 231 23.97 -4.58 -14.76
C LYS A 231 25.24 -4.73 -13.91
N ARG A 232 25.27 -4.08 -12.75
CA ARG A 232 26.39 -4.20 -11.80
C ARG A 232 26.37 -5.48 -10.97
N GLY A 233 25.37 -6.34 -11.16
CA GLY A 233 25.19 -7.56 -10.37
C GLY A 233 24.84 -7.30 -8.90
N VAL A 234 24.30 -6.12 -8.56
CA VAL A 234 23.91 -5.74 -7.21
C VAL A 234 22.44 -6.08 -6.98
N PRO A 235 22.10 -6.89 -5.96
CA PRO A 235 20.72 -7.13 -5.60
C PRO A 235 20.01 -5.82 -5.21
N CYS A 236 19.06 -5.40 -6.06
CA CYS A 236 18.22 -4.23 -5.86
C CYS A 236 16.78 -4.68 -5.71
N ILE A 237 16.14 -4.34 -4.60
CA ILE A 237 14.73 -4.60 -4.35
C ILE A 237 14.02 -3.27 -4.11
N ARG A 238 13.04 -2.98 -4.96
CA ARG A 238 12.31 -1.73 -4.91
C ARG A 238 10.80 -1.95 -4.83
N TYR A 239 10.15 -1.19 -3.98
CA TYR A 239 8.69 -1.11 -3.92
C TYR A 239 8.26 0.36 -3.97
N ALA A 240 7.87 0.83 -5.15
CA ALA A 240 7.66 2.25 -5.45
C ALA A 240 8.93 3.09 -5.21
N ASP A 241 8.90 4.00 -4.25
CA ASP A 241 9.99 4.86 -3.79
C ASP A 241 10.85 4.24 -2.66
N ASP A 242 10.41 3.14 -2.06
CA ASP A 242 11.18 2.40 -1.07
C ASP A 242 12.23 1.50 -1.77
N ILE A 243 13.51 1.83 -1.65
CA ILE A 243 14.62 1.14 -2.32
C ILE A 243 15.53 0.47 -1.29
N VAL A 244 15.90 -0.77 -1.54
CA VAL A 244 16.88 -1.53 -0.76
C VAL A 244 17.90 -2.16 -1.71
N LEU A 245 19.18 -1.81 -1.55
CA LEU A 245 20.30 -2.53 -2.16
C LEU A 245 20.92 -3.46 -1.11
N LEU A 246 21.40 -4.63 -1.52
CA LEU A 246 21.98 -5.60 -0.61
C LEU A 246 23.46 -5.85 -0.92
N ALA A 247 24.25 -6.05 0.14
CA ALA A 247 25.68 -6.32 0.08
C ALA A 247 26.08 -7.44 1.06
N LYS A 248 27.21 -8.10 0.78
CA LYS A 248 27.77 -9.14 1.65
C LYS A 248 28.59 -8.57 2.83
N SER A 249 29.05 -7.34 2.75
CA SER A 249 29.84 -6.71 3.81
C SER A 249 29.42 -5.26 4.07
N LYS A 250 29.74 -4.77 5.27
CA LYS A 250 29.45 -3.38 5.68
C LYS A 250 30.17 -2.39 4.75
N ARG A 251 31.47 -2.60 4.48
CA ARG A 251 32.26 -1.74 3.59
C ARG A 251 31.70 -1.69 2.17
N ALA A 252 31.16 -2.80 1.64
CA ALA A 252 30.52 -2.83 0.34
C ALA A 252 29.19 -2.04 0.38
N SER A 253 28.40 -2.14 1.46
CA SER A 253 27.17 -1.38 1.60
C SER A 253 27.41 0.14 1.72
N GLU A 254 28.49 0.56 2.38
CA GLU A 254 28.87 1.98 2.47
C GLU A 254 29.21 2.55 1.09
N ARG A 255 30.02 1.85 0.29
CA ARG A 255 30.31 2.24 -1.10
C ARG A 255 29.06 2.25 -1.99
N LEU A 256 28.15 1.30 -1.78
CA LEU A 256 26.86 1.28 -2.51
C LEU A 256 25.98 2.47 -2.13
N LEU A 257 25.95 2.88 -0.86
CA LEU A 257 25.21 4.07 -0.44
C LEU A 257 25.72 5.32 -1.15
N GLU A 258 27.03 5.50 -1.19
CA GLU A 258 27.65 6.66 -1.86
C GLU A 258 27.35 6.65 -3.36
N SER A 259 27.64 5.54 -4.04
CA SER A 259 27.44 5.43 -5.50
C SER A 259 25.98 5.53 -5.90
N SER A 260 25.06 4.97 -5.11
CA SER A 260 23.63 5.04 -5.39
C SER A 260 23.05 6.43 -5.16
N THR A 261 23.52 7.13 -4.13
CA THR A 261 23.16 8.52 -3.88
C THR A 261 23.62 9.40 -5.04
N LYS A 262 24.88 9.26 -5.45
CA LYS A 262 25.43 9.99 -6.59
C LYS A 262 24.64 9.75 -7.89
N TYR A 263 24.30 8.49 -8.19
CA TYR A 263 23.51 8.17 -9.38
C TYR A 263 22.11 8.81 -9.35
N LEU A 264 21.42 8.73 -8.21
CA LEU A 264 20.08 9.31 -8.04
C LEU A 264 20.11 10.84 -8.17
N GLU A 265 21.11 11.50 -7.55
CA GLU A 265 21.19 12.96 -7.55
C GLU A 265 21.76 13.54 -8.86
N GLU A 266 22.79 12.94 -9.43
CA GLU A 266 23.44 13.47 -10.63
C GLU A 266 22.75 13.05 -11.93
N ARG A 267 22.36 11.78 -12.05
CA ARG A 267 21.75 11.23 -13.29
C ARG A 267 20.25 11.40 -13.34
N LEU A 268 19.57 11.12 -12.23
CA LEU A 268 18.12 11.18 -12.17
C LEU A 268 17.59 12.46 -11.54
N LYS A 269 18.45 13.38 -11.09
CA LYS A 269 18.06 14.67 -10.47
C LYS A 269 17.05 14.52 -9.32
N LEU A 270 17.14 13.40 -8.59
CA LEU A 270 16.29 13.11 -7.43
C LEU A 270 17.06 13.46 -6.14
N THR A 271 16.36 13.93 -5.13
CA THR A 271 16.96 14.27 -3.84
C THR A 271 16.89 13.07 -2.88
N VAL A 272 18.03 12.58 -2.42
CA VAL A 272 18.13 11.53 -1.42
C VAL A 272 18.05 12.13 -0.01
N ASN A 273 17.15 11.61 0.82
CA ASN A 273 17.06 12.00 2.22
C ASN A 273 18.21 11.39 3.02
N ARG A 274 19.26 12.18 3.26
CA ARG A 274 20.49 11.73 3.93
C ARG A 274 20.29 11.28 5.38
N GLU A 275 19.30 11.84 6.08
CA GLU A 275 19.01 11.48 7.49
C GLU A 275 18.35 10.10 7.60
N LYS A 276 17.54 9.72 6.61
CA LYS A 276 16.82 8.45 6.60
C LYS A 276 17.53 7.37 5.81
N SER A 277 18.34 7.74 4.81
CA SER A 277 19.14 6.81 4.02
C SER A 277 20.35 6.34 4.80
N ARG A 278 20.59 5.03 4.84
CA ARG A 278 21.65 4.46 5.67
C ARG A 278 22.02 3.05 5.28
N THR A 279 23.20 2.63 5.73
CA THR A 279 23.62 1.23 5.72
C THR A 279 23.25 0.56 7.05
N VAL A 280 22.76 -0.67 7.00
CA VAL A 280 22.30 -1.39 8.18
C VAL A 280 22.36 -2.89 7.94
N SER A 281 22.66 -3.69 8.98
CA SER A 281 22.44 -5.13 8.89
C SER A 281 20.95 -5.45 8.77
N VAL A 282 20.59 -6.39 7.89
CA VAL A 282 19.18 -6.84 7.73
C VAL A 282 18.61 -7.43 9.03
N PHE A 283 19.48 -7.88 9.96
CA PHE A 283 19.10 -8.42 11.27
C PHE A 283 19.00 -7.35 12.37
N ALA A 284 19.36 -6.10 12.09
CA ALA A 284 19.26 -5.01 13.06
C ALA A 284 17.80 -4.56 13.21
N ILE A 285 17.02 -5.33 13.97
CA ILE A 285 15.55 -5.21 14.09
C ILE A 285 15.03 -3.80 14.44
N ARG A 286 15.83 -2.98 15.12
CA ARG A 286 15.44 -1.59 15.46
C ARG A 286 15.71 -0.63 14.29
N ASN A 287 16.69 -0.95 13.46
CA ASN A 287 17.24 -0.05 12.45
C ASN A 287 16.85 -0.46 11.03
N PHE A 288 16.74 -1.77 10.75
CA PHE A 288 16.24 -2.23 9.46
C PHE A 288 14.73 -2.34 9.48
N LYS A 289 14.09 -1.63 8.56
CA LYS A 289 12.65 -1.72 8.31
C LYS A 289 12.43 -1.56 6.82
N PHE A 290 11.85 -2.58 6.20
CA PHE A 290 11.40 -2.52 4.82
C PHE A 290 9.94 -2.98 4.73
N LEU A 291 9.06 -2.18 4.18
CA LEU A 291 7.62 -2.44 4.04
C LEU A 291 6.92 -2.88 5.35
N GLY A 292 7.43 -2.43 6.49
CA GLY A 292 6.90 -2.80 7.81
C GLY A 292 7.42 -4.10 8.39
N PHE A 293 8.33 -4.79 7.70
CA PHE A 293 8.99 -6.03 8.13
C PHE A 293 10.42 -5.80 8.59
N ALA A 294 10.97 -6.82 9.22
CA ALA A 294 12.36 -6.99 9.62
C ALA A 294 12.72 -8.48 9.50
N PHE A 295 13.97 -8.84 9.74
CA PHE A 295 14.42 -10.24 9.70
C PHE A 295 15.02 -10.68 11.02
N GLY A 296 14.98 -11.98 11.27
CA GLY A 296 15.64 -12.63 12.36
C GLY A 296 16.40 -13.85 11.87
N ARG A 297 17.34 -14.34 12.69
CA ARG A 297 18.08 -15.59 12.44
C ARG A 297 17.98 -16.49 13.65
N ASN A 298 17.79 -17.77 13.44
CA ASN A 298 17.85 -18.82 14.47
C ASN A 298 18.53 -20.06 13.90
N GLY A 299 18.58 -21.15 14.66
CA GLY A 299 19.21 -22.41 14.24
C GLY A 299 18.58 -23.06 12.99
N LYS A 300 17.34 -22.66 12.61
CA LYS A 300 16.65 -23.14 11.40
C LYS A 300 16.85 -22.24 10.18
N GLY A 301 17.58 -21.13 10.32
CA GLY A 301 17.83 -20.19 9.24
C GLY A 301 17.25 -18.78 9.46
N ILE A 302 17.04 -18.07 8.35
CA ILE A 302 16.51 -16.69 8.35
C ILE A 302 14.99 -16.71 8.24
N TYR A 303 14.34 -15.91 9.08
CA TYR A 303 12.89 -15.80 9.08
C TYR A 303 12.43 -14.34 9.06
N VAL A 304 11.24 -14.11 8.47
CA VAL A 304 10.62 -12.81 8.39
C VAL A 304 9.97 -12.47 9.74
N ARG A 305 10.14 -11.24 10.20
CA ARG A 305 9.50 -10.69 11.41
C ARG A 305 8.70 -9.43 11.08
N VAL A 306 7.69 -9.16 11.88
CA VAL A 306 7.03 -7.85 11.87
C VAL A 306 7.89 -6.84 12.63
N HIS A 307 8.13 -5.67 12.03
CA HIS A 307 8.90 -4.61 12.70
C HIS A 307 8.18 -4.09 13.96
N PRO A 308 8.90 -3.77 15.07
CA PRO A 308 8.30 -3.34 16.33
C PRO A 308 7.35 -2.13 16.22
N LYS A 309 7.65 -1.17 15.35
CA LYS A 309 6.76 -0.03 15.08
C LYS A 309 5.41 -0.47 14.47
N SER A 310 5.41 -1.50 13.61
CA SER A 310 4.19 -2.07 13.01
C SER A 310 3.34 -2.79 14.05
N TRP A 311 3.97 -3.54 14.98
CA TRP A 311 3.30 -4.15 16.12
C TRP A 311 2.66 -3.12 17.05
N LYS A 312 3.39 -2.06 17.40
CA LYS A 312 2.88 -0.98 18.26
C LYS A 312 1.64 -0.33 17.62
N LYS A 313 1.67 -0.07 16.32
CA LYS A 313 0.53 0.48 15.56
C LYS A 313 -0.67 -0.47 15.57
N PHE A 314 -0.46 -1.77 15.34
CA PHE A 314 -1.50 -2.80 15.39
C PHE A 314 -2.18 -2.84 16.75
N LYS A 315 -1.41 -3.01 17.82
CA LYS A 315 -1.91 -3.05 19.20
C LYS A 315 -2.65 -1.76 19.60
N SER A 316 -2.11 -0.60 19.19
CA SER A 316 -2.74 0.69 19.45
C SER A 316 -4.12 0.80 18.79
N ARG A 317 -4.23 0.38 17.53
CA ARG A 317 -5.51 0.41 16.80
C ARG A 317 -6.53 -0.58 17.37
N LEU A 318 -6.11 -1.78 17.73
CA LEU A 318 -6.99 -2.73 18.44
C LEU A 318 -7.47 -2.19 19.78
N LYS A 319 -6.58 -1.47 20.52
CA LYS A 319 -6.91 -0.78 21.77
C LYS A 319 -8.00 0.27 21.56
N GLU A 320 -7.91 1.04 20.50
CA GLU A 320 -8.90 2.05 20.13
C GLU A 320 -10.26 1.40 19.79
N LEU A 321 -10.26 0.39 18.88
CA LEU A 321 -11.46 -0.30 18.42
C LEU A 321 -12.17 -1.06 19.57
N SER A 322 -11.41 -1.56 20.55
CA SER A 322 -11.93 -2.24 21.75
C SER A 322 -12.03 -1.29 22.97
N SER A 323 -12.20 0.02 22.74
CA SER A 323 -12.31 0.99 23.82
C SER A 323 -13.69 0.94 24.51
N ARG A 324 -13.71 0.67 25.82
CA ARG A 324 -14.96 0.68 26.62
C ARG A 324 -15.69 2.01 26.61
N LYS A 325 -15.02 3.12 26.27
CA LYS A 325 -15.66 4.45 26.18
C LYS A 325 -16.46 4.59 24.88
N ARG A 326 -15.97 4.02 23.79
CA ARG A 326 -16.58 4.10 22.46
C ARG A 326 -17.48 2.89 22.11
N CYS A 327 -17.38 1.80 22.88
CA CYS A 327 -18.14 0.58 22.64
C CYS A 327 -19.56 0.70 23.22
N GLN A 328 -20.48 1.29 22.47
CA GLN A 328 -21.91 1.35 22.83
C GLN A 328 -22.59 -0.01 22.64
N SER A 329 -22.27 -0.71 21.55
CA SER A 329 -22.68 -2.09 21.29
C SER A 329 -21.45 -2.94 20.95
N ILE A 330 -21.47 -4.22 21.37
CA ILE A 330 -20.31 -5.09 21.15
C ILE A 330 -20.22 -5.55 19.69
N LYS A 331 -21.35 -5.89 19.04
CA LYS A 331 -21.37 -6.43 17.67
C LYS A 331 -20.68 -5.54 16.65
N PRO A 332 -21.01 -4.23 16.51
CA PRO A 332 -20.29 -3.34 15.58
C PRO A 332 -18.80 -3.19 15.88
N SER A 333 -18.43 -3.28 17.17
CA SER A 333 -17.02 -3.23 17.58
C SER A 333 -16.25 -4.48 17.14
N LEU A 334 -16.86 -5.67 17.30
CA LEU A 334 -16.28 -6.94 16.84
C LEU A 334 -16.10 -6.94 15.33
N GLU A 335 -17.08 -6.46 14.56
CA GLU A 335 -16.96 -6.38 13.11
C GLU A 335 -15.83 -5.42 12.65
N LYS A 336 -15.72 -4.25 13.26
CA LYS A 336 -14.60 -3.32 13.00
C LYS A 336 -13.24 -3.95 13.32
N ILE A 337 -13.13 -4.68 14.44
CA ILE A 337 -11.91 -5.41 14.81
C ILE A 337 -11.61 -6.48 13.77
N LYS A 338 -12.60 -7.28 13.38
CA LYS A 338 -12.47 -8.34 12.37
C LYS A 338 -11.95 -7.79 11.04
N VAL A 339 -12.58 -6.75 10.49
CA VAL A 339 -12.17 -6.14 9.22
C VAL A 339 -10.72 -5.65 9.29
N TYR A 340 -10.37 -4.91 10.36
CA TYR A 340 -9.01 -4.40 10.53
C TYR A 340 -7.96 -5.50 10.73
N ALA A 341 -8.25 -6.46 11.63
CA ALA A 341 -7.32 -7.53 11.95
C ALA A 341 -7.11 -8.50 10.77
N ARG A 342 -8.18 -8.81 10.01
CA ARG A 342 -8.08 -9.63 8.80
C ARG A 342 -7.17 -8.99 7.76
N GLY A 343 -7.35 -7.70 7.47
CA GLY A 343 -6.49 -6.97 6.55
C GLY A 343 -5.02 -6.96 7.00
N TRP A 344 -4.79 -6.76 8.31
CA TRP A 344 -3.46 -6.77 8.88
C TRP A 344 -2.80 -8.16 8.81
N LEU A 345 -3.51 -9.22 9.16
CA LEU A 345 -3.01 -10.60 9.08
C LEU A 345 -2.75 -11.02 7.64
N ASN A 346 -3.63 -10.65 6.70
CA ASN A 346 -3.40 -10.92 5.28
C ASN A 346 -2.10 -10.26 4.77
N TYR A 347 -1.74 -9.09 5.27
CA TYR A 347 -0.49 -8.42 4.89
C TYR A 347 0.73 -9.02 5.58
N TYR A 348 0.67 -9.19 6.91
CA TYR A 348 1.81 -9.62 7.72
C TYR A 348 1.92 -11.13 7.93
N GLY A 349 1.02 -11.93 7.38
CA GLY A 349 0.92 -13.38 7.61
C GLY A 349 2.15 -14.20 7.23
N ILE A 350 3.00 -13.69 6.32
CA ILE A 350 4.29 -14.32 5.98
C ILE A 350 5.30 -14.30 7.14
N ALA A 351 5.10 -13.42 8.13
CA ALA A 351 6.03 -13.29 9.24
C ALA A 351 5.81 -14.37 10.31
N SER A 352 6.90 -14.88 10.87
CA SER A 352 6.88 -15.78 12.03
C SER A 352 6.54 -15.00 13.29
N MET A 353 5.29 -15.15 13.80
CA MET A 353 4.79 -14.29 14.87
C MET A 353 3.79 -14.99 15.81
N LYS A 354 3.79 -16.32 15.89
CA LYS A 354 2.82 -17.11 16.68
C LYS A 354 2.67 -16.58 18.12
N ASN A 355 3.75 -16.52 18.88
CA ASN A 355 3.70 -16.09 20.29
C ASN A 355 3.14 -14.67 20.45
N ASN A 356 3.55 -13.75 19.58
CA ASN A 356 3.04 -12.37 19.61
C ASN A 356 1.54 -12.29 19.29
N ILE A 357 1.05 -13.14 18.39
CA ILE A 357 -0.37 -13.25 18.06
C ILE A 357 -1.15 -13.83 19.23
N ASP A 358 -0.63 -14.89 19.87
CA ASP A 358 -1.26 -15.51 21.03
C ASP A 358 -1.40 -14.51 22.19
N ASP A 359 -0.36 -13.74 22.48
CA ASP A 359 -0.35 -12.68 23.50
C ASP A 359 -1.39 -11.58 23.21
N ILE A 360 -1.41 -11.09 21.98
CA ILE A 360 -2.37 -10.04 21.57
C ILE A 360 -3.79 -10.61 21.56
N ASN A 361 -3.99 -11.84 21.17
CA ASN A 361 -5.28 -12.50 21.13
C ASN A 361 -5.85 -12.65 22.56
N GLY A 362 -5.04 -13.15 23.50
CA GLY A 362 -5.40 -13.24 24.92
C GLY A 362 -5.74 -11.88 25.54
N TRP A 363 -4.91 -10.87 25.25
CA TRP A 363 -5.18 -9.49 25.67
C TRP A 363 -6.47 -8.93 25.06
N LEU A 364 -6.78 -9.24 23.80
CA LEU A 364 -7.98 -8.77 23.13
C LEU A 364 -9.24 -9.44 23.71
N TYR A 365 -9.21 -10.74 24.03
CA TYR A 365 -10.27 -11.43 24.75
C TYR A 365 -10.59 -10.72 26.08
N HIS A 366 -9.57 -10.39 26.86
CA HIS A 366 -9.75 -9.67 28.13
C HIS A 366 -10.43 -8.29 27.91
N ARG A 367 -10.01 -7.55 26.88
CA ARG A 367 -10.63 -6.27 26.52
C ARG A 367 -12.09 -6.39 26.12
N ILE A 368 -12.43 -7.40 25.37
CA ILE A 368 -13.84 -7.65 24.94
C ILE A 368 -14.69 -8.01 26.13
N ARG A 369 -14.22 -8.91 27.02
CA ARG A 369 -14.91 -9.19 28.30
C ARG A 369 -15.14 -7.93 29.11
N MET A 370 -14.15 -7.04 29.22
CA MET A 370 -14.27 -5.75 29.89
C MET A 370 -15.35 -4.86 29.27
N CYS A 371 -15.48 -4.85 27.94
CA CYS A 371 -16.52 -4.08 27.25
C CYS A 371 -17.90 -4.66 27.53
N ILE A 372 -18.08 -5.97 27.45
CA ILE A 372 -19.33 -6.66 27.76
C ILE A 372 -19.74 -6.43 29.20
N TRP A 373 -18.79 -6.57 30.15
CA TRP A 373 -19.02 -6.31 31.57
C TRP A 373 -19.50 -4.87 31.85
N LYS A 374 -18.95 -3.89 31.15
CA LYS A 374 -19.39 -2.51 31.23
C LYS A 374 -20.81 -2.34 30.67
N GLN A 375 -21.18 -3.03 29.58
CA GLN A 375 -22.51 -2.94 28.98
C GLN A 375 -23.61 -3.52 29.86
N TRP A 376 -23.31 -4.48 30.70
CA TRP A 376 -24.26 -5.03 31.67
C TRP A 376 -24.65 -4.05 32.79
N LYS A 377 -24.03 -2.90 32.86
CA LYS A 377 -24.29 -1.74 33.77
C LYS A 377 -24.63 -2.09 35.23
N LYS A 378 -25.91 -2.51 35.49
CA LYS A 378 -26.47 -2.73 36.83
C LYS A 378 -26.07 -4.09 37.40
N PRO A 379 -25.86 -4.22 38.73
CA PRO A 379 -25.58 -5.51 39.37
C PRO A 379 -26.61 -6.59 39.05
N ARG A 380 -27.92 -6.26 39.08
CA ARG A 380 -28.99 -7.18 38.71
C ARG A 380 -28.84 -7.76 37.27
N THR A 381 -28.44 -6.93 36.31
CA THR A 381 -28.19 -7.37 34.92
C THR A 381 -26.96 -8.26 34.83
N LYS A 382 -25.89 -7.92 35.54
CA LYS A 382 -24.67 -8.73 35.63
C LYS A 382 -24.96 -10.10 36.23
N TYR A 383 -25.69 -10.14 37.32
CA TYR A 383 -26.13 -11.38 38.00
C TYR A 383 -26.91 -12.25 37.01
N LYS A 384 -28.03 -11.74 36.44
CA LYS A 384 -28.85 -12.48 35.50
C LYS A 384 -28.03 -13.04 34.33
N ASN A 385 -27.13 -12.25 33.76
CA ASN A 385 -26.31 -12.70 32.65
C ASN A 385 -25.30 -13.78 33.07
N LEU A 386 -24.69 -13.66 34.25
CA LEU A 386 -23.77 -14.68 34.78
C LEU A 386 -24.50 -16.02 35.01
N VAL A 387 -25.65 -16.00 35.67
CA VAL A 387 -26.45 -17.21 35.91
C VAL A 387 -26.91 -17.85 34.59
N LYS A 388 -27.41 -17.03 33.65
CA LYS A 388 -27.76 -17.49 32.29
C LYS A 388 -26.62 -18.18 31.57
N LEU A 389 -25.39 -17.74 31.85
CA LEU A 389 -24.15 -18.26 31.25
C LEU A 389 -23.57 -19.44 32.06
N GLY A 390 -24.30 -19.92 33.10
CA GLY A 390 -23.97 -21.14 33.85
C GLY A 390 -23.05 -20.90 35.05
N ILE A 391 -22.95 -19.67 35.57
CA ILE A 391 -22.27 -19.42 36.84
C ILE A 391 -23.21 -19.69 37.99
N PRO A 392 -22.80 -20.47 39.01
CA PRO A 392 -23.59 -20.70 40.22
C PRO A 392 -24.06 -19.40 40.87
N GLU A 393 -25.29 -19.35 41.38
CA GLU A 393 -25.93 -18.12 41.85
C GLU A 393 -25.15 -17.38 42.91
N HIS A 394 -24.58 -18.07 43.90
CA HIS A 394 -23.79 -17.47 44.98
C HIS A 394 -22.52 -16.77 44.43
N TYR A 395 -21.84 -17.37 43.45
CA TYR A 395 -20.69 -16.73 42.79
C TYR A 395 -21.15 -15.56 41.91
N ALA A 396 -22.24 -15.73 41.19
CA ALA A 396 -22.80 -14.69 40.31
C ALA A 396 -23.18 -13.44 41.15
N ALA A 397 -23.81 -13.63 42.32
CA ALA A 397 -24.15 -12.54 43.25
C ALA A 397 -22.92 -11.80 43.74
N THR A 398 -21.90 -12.51 44.21
CA THR A 398 -20.64 -11.94 44.69
C THR A 398 -19.93 -11.11 43.62
N ILE A 399 -19.80 -11.66 42.40
CA ILE A 399 -19.10 -11.00 41.31
C ILE A 399 -19.90 -9.82 40.75
N ALA A 400 -21.24 -9.94 40.60
CA ALA A 400 -22.09 -8.86 40.13
C ALA A 400 -22.07 -7.61 41.03
N ASN A 401 -21.97 -7.79 42.33
CA ASN A 401 -21.91 -6.71 43.35
C ASN A 401 -20.49 -6.19 43.59
N SER A 402 -19.47 -6.76 42.97
CA SER A 402 -18.09 -6.32 43.17
C SER A 402 -17.89 -4.87 42.74
N ARG A 403 -17.27 -4.08 43.61
CA ARG A 403 -16.87 -2.66 43.39
C ARG A 403 -15.51 -2.51 42.70
N ARG A 404 -14.83 -3.63 42.36
CA ARG A 404 -13.51 -3.59 41.73
C ARG A 404 -13.60 -3.05 40.29
N LYS A 405 -12.49 -2.47 39.80
CA LYS A 405 -12.38 -1.88 38.45
C LYS A 405 -12.72 -2.90 37.34
N TYR A 406 -13.33 -2.43 36.25
CA TYR A 406 -13.76 -3.25 35.10
C TYR A 406 -12.69 -4.19 34.56
N TRP A 407 -11.45 -3.69 34.47
CA TRP A 407 -10.31 -4.48 33.99
C TRP A 407 -10.05 -5.67 34.93
N TYR A 408 -10.06 -5.46 36.21
CA TYR A 408 -9.84 -6.53 37.20
C TYR A 408 -10.93 -7.59 37.15
N ILE A 409 -12.19 -7.17 37.18
CA ILE A 409 -13.33 -8.09 37.17
C ILE A 409 -13.42 -8.90 35.87
N SER A 410 -13.13 -8.30 34.72
CA SER A 410 -13.15 -9.00 33.42
C SER A 410 -12.08 -10.10 33.30
N ASN A 411 -11.14 -10.17 34.24
CA ASN A 411 -10.15 -11.25 34.36
C ASN A 411 -10.45 -12.22 35.51
N ASN A 412 -11.60 -12.08 36.19
CA ASN A 412 -12.04 -13.03 37.22
C ASN A 412 -12.44 -14.36 36.56
N LYS A 413 -12.12 -15.48 37.24
CA LYS A 413 -12.39 -16.85 36.73
C LYS A 413 -13.86 -17.05 36.32
N ALA A 414 -14.82 -16.58 37.10
CA ALA A 414 -16.23 -16.67 36.76
C ALA A 414 -16.60 -15.92 35.50
N VAL A 415 -16.06 -14.71 35.28
CA VAL A 415 -16.29 -13.93 34.06
C VAL A 415 -15.60 -14.55 32.86
N ILE A 416 -14.39 -15.11 33.04
CA ILE A 416 -13.68 -15.84 31.98
C ILE A 416 -14.48 -17.08 31.58
N TRP A 417 -15.04 -17.81 32.53
CA TRP A 417 -15.82 -19.01 32.24
C TRP A 417 -17.16 -18.67 31.60
N ALA A 418 -17.87 -17.65 32.09
CA ALA A 418 -19.10 -17.15 31.49
C ALA A 418 -18.94 -16.64 30.06
N LEU A 419 -17.83 -15.91 29.79
CA LEU A 419 -17.46 -15.34 28.49
C LEU A 419 -16.19 -16.02 27.97
N ASN A 420 -16.29 -17.36 27.82
CA ASN A 420 -15.18 -18.17 27.34
C ASN A 420 -14.89 -17.92 25.84
N LYS A 421 -13.79 -18.49 25.36
CA LYS A 421 -13.34 -18.33 23.97
C LYS A 421 -14.43 -18.72 22.97
N GLU A 422 -15.03 -19.87 23.15
CA GLU A 422 -16.03 -20.44 22.23
C GLU A 422 -17.26 -19.52 22.11
N ARG A 423 -17.83 -19.09 23.26
CA ARG A 423 -18.97 -18.17 23.28
C ARG A 423 -18.67 -16.83 22.62
N LEU A 424 -17.47 -16.29 22.83
CA LEU A 424 -17.07 -15.04 22.19
C LEU A 424 -16.91 -15.21 20.68
N ILE A 425 -16.34 -16.31 20.21
CA ILE A 425 -16.25 -16.63 18.77
C ILE A 425 -17.66 -16.76 18.16
N ASN A 426 -18.55 -17.49 18.80
CA ASN A 426 -19.95 -17.64 18.37
C ASN A 426 -20.70 -16.29 18.37
N SER A 427 -20.25 -15.33 19.17
CA SER A 427 -20.78 -13.95 19.18
C SER A 427 -20.15 -13.04 18.12
N GLY A 428 -19.22 -13.55 17.28
CA GLY A 428 -18.57 -12.81 16.21
C GLY A 428 -17.16 -12.30 16.54
N PHE A 429 -16.53 -12.77 17.64
CA PHE A 429 -15.14 -12.44 17.91
C PHE A 429 -14.22 -13.10 16.87
N TYR A 430 -13.34 -12.30 16.29
CA TYR A 430 -12.35 -12.79 15.32
C TYR A 430 -11.09 -13.28 16.05
N ASP A 431 -10.95 -14.60 16.16
CA ASP A 431 -9.80 -15.24 16.80
C ASP A 431 -8.54 -15.08 15.94
N LEU A 432 -7.61 -14.28 16.45
CA LEU A 432 -6.38 -13.94 15.72
C LEU A 432 -5.46 -15.15 15.56
N ALA A 433 -5.44 -16.06 16.53
CA ALA A 433 -4.55 -17.24 16.50
C ALA A 433 -4.99 -18.20 15.40
N THR A 434 -6.26 -18.54 15.34
CA THR A 434 -6.83 -19.39 14.29
C THR A 434 -6.68 -18.75 12.90
N ALA A 435 -6.97 -17.45 12.81
CA ALA A 435 -6.84 -16.71 11.56
C ALA A 435 -5.38 -16.61 11.09
N TYR A 436 -4.43 -16.44 12.00
CA TYR A 436 -3.00 -16.45 11.65
C TYR A 436 -2.56 -17.83 11.13
N GLN A 437 -2.97 -18.91 11.79
CA GLN A 437 -2.63 -20.25 11.33
C GLN A 437 -3.12 -20.50 9.90
N SER A 438 -4.36 -20.13 9.57
CA SER A 438 -4.90 -20.31 8.23
C SER A 438 -4.17 -19.52 7.14
N VAL A 439 -3.64 -18.33 7.48
CA VAL A 439 -2.88 -17.49 6.54
C VAL A 439 -1.44 -17.95 6.42
N HIS A 440 -0.81 -18.35 7.54
CA HIS A 440 0.64 -18.67 7.61
C HIS A 440 1.00 -20.02 6.98
N VAL A 441 0.06 -20.97 6.93
CA VAL A 441 0.26 -22.29 6.26
C VAL A 441 0.67 -22.15 4.78
N ASN A 442 0.33 -21.00 4.16
CA ASN A 442 0.66 -20.74 2.75
C ASN A 442 2.08 -20.18 2.54
N TYR A 443 2.90 -20.09 3.58
CA TYR A 443 4.26 -19.52 3.57
C TYR A 443 5.22 -20.34 4.45
#